data_9f5e1edb3e36b295c7c9659c1c179807
#
_entry.id   9f5e1edb3e36b295c7c9659c1c179807
#
_cell.length_a   1.000
_cell.length_b   1.000
_cell.length_c   1.000
_cell.angle_alpha   90.00
_cell.angle_beta   90.00
_cell.angle_gamma   90.00
#
_symmetry.space_group_name_H-M   'P 1'
#
loop_
_entity.id
_entity.type
_entity.pdbx_description
1 polymer ?
#
loop_
_entity_poly.entity_id
_entity_poly.type
_entity_poly.pdbx_seq_one_letter_code
_entity_poly.pdbx_strand_id
1 'polypeptide(L)'
;MEERNVNDDEITRNIVALESITYAKVPEISKISHLLDAFLTKNPKNVTIAIYYLQTLVMLGKTSEAIDLAEGIWNIGGSISRETEALYIYLLNSLCMFNYSKVLLEPKLKMEFSEQQKYPNLPSLFITCYTGIGDLNALSEIAKLNGISDRQKQILKGFVSQMTDDGAKEHFLWQQKKINEVIYKKCSAYEVLLSADNGYPEIEVGVFAGGDSVDRYQLQRNVDKVYNDYYEIVGHVPLDNFMLTVYDIKEHWGYDGTMDD
;
A
#
# COMPACT_ATOMS: atom_id res chain seq x y z
N MET A 1 22.73 -28.31 -14.26
CA MET A 1 21.87 -27.72 -13.20
C MET A 1 20.70 -28.66 -13.07
N GLU A 2 20.62 -29.37 -11.96
CA GLU A 2 19.46 -30.23 -11.68
C GLU A 2 18.23 -29.37 -11.50
N GLU A 3 17.20 -29.60 -12.31
CA GLU A 3 15.88 -29.00 -12.11
C GLU A 3 15.33 -29.48 -10.76
N ARG A 4 15.36 -28.62 -9.75
CA ARG A 4 14.67 -28.90 -8.49
C ARG A 4 13.17 -29.00 -8.78
N ASN A 5 12.64 -30.18 -8.61
CA ASN A 5 11.21 -30.41 -8.68
C ASN A 5 10.60 -29.86 -7.38
N VAL A 6 10.14 -28.61 -7.42
CA VAL A 6 9.48 -27.95 -6.28
C VAL A 6 8.12 -28.61 -6.12
N ASN A 7 7.86 -29.22 -4.97
CA ASN A 7 6.58 -29.86 -4.68
C ASN A 7 5.62 -28.91 -3.92
N ASP A 8 4.34 -29.22 -3.91
CA ASP A 8 3.31 -28.39 -3.28
C ASP A 8 3.52 -28.24 -1.77
N ASP A 9 4.09 -29.23 -1.08
CA ASP A 9 4.39 -29.17 0.35
C ASP A 9 5.52 -28.18 0.65
N GLU A 10 6.50 -28.08 -0.23
CA GLU A 10 7.59 -27.10 -0.11
C GLU A 10 7.06 -25.68 -0.33
N ILE A 11 6.19 -25.48 -1.31
CA ILE A 11 5.51 -24.19 -1.55
C ILE A 11 4.71 -23.78 -0.33
N THR A 12 3.86 -24.66 0.20
CA THR A 12 3.03 -24.35 1.37
C THR A 12 3.86 -23.96 2.58
N ARG A 13 4.96 -24.68 2.86
CA ARG A 13 5.88 -24.32 3.96
C ARG A 13 6.54 -22.97 3.76
N ASN A 14 6.91 -22.60 2.55
CA ASN A 14 7.51 -21.31 2.25
C ASN A 14 6.50 -20.15 2.35
N ILE A 15 5.24 -20.37 1.98
CA ILE A 15 4.17 -19.39 2.18
C ILE A 15 3.95 -19.13 3.68
N VAL A 16 3.84 -20.17 4.50
CA VAL A 16 3.71 -20.02 5.95
C VAL A 16 4.93 -19.32 6.56
N ALA A 17 6.13 -19.63 6.07
CA ALA A 17 7.34 -18.93 6.51
C ALA A 17 7.28 -17.44 6.14
N LEU A 18 6.80 -17.10 4.94
CA LEU A 18 6.71 -15.72 4.48
C LEU A 18 5.81 -14.85 5.37
N GLU A 19 4.73 -15.42 5.91
CA GLU A 19 3.83 -14.72 6.84
C GLU A 19 4.49 -14.32 8.18
N SER A 20 5.58 -15.02 8.54
CA SER A 20 6.34 -14.79 9.79
C SER A 20 7.67 -14.04 9.59
N ILE A 21 8.05 -13.75 8.35
CA ILE A 21 9.34 -13.12 8.04
C ILE A 21 9.24 -11.60 8.18
N THR A 22 10.16 -11.04 8.96
CA THR A 22 10.48 -9.61 8.99
C THR A 22 11.64 -9.28 8.05
N TYR A 23 11.85 -8.01 7.72
CA TYR A 23 12.88 -7.57 6.76
C TYR A 23 14.33 -7.98 7.09
N ALA A 24 14.63 -8.21 8.35
CA ALA A 24 15.95 -8.71 8.78
C ALA A 24 16.38 -10.00 8.07
N LYS A 25 15.50 -10.64 7.30
CA LYS A 25 15.70 -11.93 6.63
C LYS A 25 15.69 -11.85 5.11
N VAL A 26 16.21 -10.77 4.53
CA VAL A 26 16.32 -10.59 3.06
C VAL A 26 16.83 -11.82 2.30
N PRO A 27 17.89 -12.55 2.78
CA PRO A 27 18.34 -13.76 2.10
C PRO A 27 17.28 -14.87 2.06
N GLU A 28 16.46 -15.00 3.10
CA GLU A 28 15.37 -15.99 3.15
C GLU A 28 14.25 -15.60 2.19
N ILE A 29 13.87 -14.31 2.14
CA ILE A 29 12.88 -13.78 1.21
C ILE A 29 13.33 -14.01 -0.24
N SER A 30 14.60 -13.72 -0.56
CA SER A 30 15.17 -13.98 -1.89
C SER A 30 15.09 -15.44 -2.27
N LYS A 31 15.37 -16.36 -1.34
CA LYS A 31 15.26 -17.79 -1.57
C LYS A 31 13.82 -18.22 -1.85
N ILE A 32 12.86 -17.71 -1.07
CA ILE A 32 11.43 -17.98 -1.26
C ILE A 32 10.99 -17.43 -2.62
N SER A 33 11.40 -16.20 -2.95
CA SER A 33 11.12 -15.55 -4.23
C SER A 33 11.53 -16.44 -5.42
N HIS A 34 12.74 -16.98 -5.41
CA HIS A 34 13.23 -17.89 -6.46
C HIS A 34 12.42 -19.19 -6.56
N LEU A 35 11.98 -19.74 -5.43
CA LEU A 35 11.16 -20.95 -5.42
C LEU A 35 9.77 -20.71 -6.02
N LEU A 36 9.14 -19.58 -5.66
CA LEU A 36 7.83 -19.19 -6.18
C LEU A 36 7.89 -18.88 -7.69
N ASP A 37 8.93 -18.21 -8.15
CA ASP A 37 9.18 -17.94 -9.57
C ASP A 37 9.35 -19.24 -10.37
N ALA A 38 10.18 -20.17 -9.89
CA ALA A 38 10.37 -21.48 -10.51
C ALA A 38 9.07 -22.30 -10.58
N PHE A 39 8.20 -22.19 -9.57
CA PHE A 39 6.89 -22.82 -9.57
C PHE A 39 5.97 -22.18 -10.61
N LEU A 40 5.91 -20.86 -10.68
CA LEU A 40 5.07 -20.10 -11.60
C LEU A 40 5.47 -20.31 -13.05
N THR A 41 6.76 -20.51 -13.33
CA THR A 41 7.24 -20.87 -14.67
C THR A 41 6.56 -22.15 -15.18
N LYS A 42 6.27 -23.11 -14.30
CA LYS A 42 5.55 -24.36 -14.63
C LYS A 42 4.02 -24.22 -14.53
N ASN A 43 3.54 -23.28 -13.71
CA ASN A 43 2.11 -23.08 -13.40
C ASN A 43 1.68 -21.61 -13.55
N PRO A 44 1.79 -21.01 -14.75
CA PRO A 44 1.67 -19.55 -14.94
C PRO A 44 0.29 -18.97 -14.62
N LYS A 45 -0.72 -19.81 -14.46
CA LYS A 45 -2.09 -19.38 -14.13
C LYS A 45 -2.44 -19.52 -12.64
N ASN A 46 -1.48 -19.90 -11.80
CA ASN A 46 -1.73 -20.01 -10.36
C ASN A 46 -1.71 -18.64 -9.69
N VAL A 47 -2.87 -17.97 -9.68
CA VAL A 47 -3.03 -16.60 -9.16
C VAL A 47 -2.64 -16.48 -7.69
N THR A 48 -2.99 -17.48 -6.87
CA THR A 48 -2.64 -17.48 -5.44
C THR A 48 -1.12 -17.42 -5.25
N ILE A 49 -0.38 -18.28 -5.91
CA ILE A 49 1.09 -18.30 -5.82
C ILE A 49 1.69 -17.03 -6.42
N ALA A 50 1.11 -16.50 -7.50
CA ALA A 50 1.56 -15.23 -8.08
C ALA A 50 1.43 -14.06 -7.09
N ILE A 51 0.38 -14.02 -6.27
CA ILE A 51 0.21 -12.99 -5.22
C ILE A 51 1.28 -13.12 -4.13
N TYR A 52 1.63 -14.33 -3.69
CA TYR A 52 2.74 -14.52 -2.74
C TYR A 52 4.11 -14.19 -3.37
N TYR A 53 4.30 -14.48 -4.65
CA TYR A 53 5.50 -14.04 -5.36
C TYR A 53 5.57 -12.50 -5.46
N LEU A 54 4.44 -11.86 -5.76
CA LEU A 54 4.31 -10.41 -5.72
C LEU A 54 4.70 -9.83 -4.35
N GLN A 55 4.25 -10.46 -3.26
CA GLN A 55 4.65 -10.07 -1.91
C GLN A 55 6.17 -10.09 -1.72
N THR A 56 6.86 -11.15 -2.19
CA THR A 56 8.32 -11.21 -2.08
C THR A 56 9.01 -10.11 -2.87
N LEU A 57 8.52 -9.78 -4.06
CA LEU A 57 9.07 -8.68 -4.88
C LEU A 57 8.91 -7.33 -4.19
N VAL A 58 7.74 -7.07 -3.60
CA VAL A 58 7.46 -5.86 -2.82
C VAL A 58 8.42 -5.77 -1.63
N MET A 59 8.55 -6.86 -0.85
CA MET A 59 9.46 -6.92 0.30
C MET A 59 10.94 -6.76 -0.08
N LEU A 60 11.34 -7.19 -1.26
CA LEU A 60 12.70 -7.02 -1.81
C LEU A 60 12.91 -5.66 -2.47
N GLY A 61 11.91 -4.79 -2.47
CA GLY A 61 11.99 -3.48 -3.12
C GLY A 61 12.05 -3.53 -4.65
N LYS A 62 11.76 -4.66 -5.27
CA LYS A 62 11.76 -4.86 -6.73
C LYS A 62 10.49 -4.28 -7.38
N THR A 63 10.30 -2.99 -7.22
CA THR A 63 9.04 -2.29 -7.53
C THR A 63 8.58 -2.46 -8.97
N SER A 64 9.49 -2.35 -9.96
CA SER A 64 9.11 -2.48 -11.37
C SER A 64 8.62 -3.90 -11.70
N GLU A 65 9.36 -4.93 -11.26
CA GLU A 65 8.97 -6.33 -11.44
C GLU A 65 7.64 -6.63 -10.72
N ALA A 66 7.43 -6.04 -9.54
CA ALA A 66 6.21 -6.19 -8.76
C ALA A 66 5.00 -5.57 -9.50
N ILE A 67 5.13 -4.39 -10.09
CA ILE A 67 4.05 -3.75 -10.86
C ILE A 67 3.68 -4.59 -12.08
N ASP A 68 4.67 -5.02 -12.86
CA ASP A 68 4.44 -5.84 -14.06
C ASP A 68 3.73 -7.15 -13.69
N LEU A 69 4.12 -7.79 -12.58
CA LEU A 69 3.45 -8.98 -12.07
C LEU A 69 2.02 -8.69 -11.59
N ALA A 70 1.81 -7.59 -10.87
CA ALA A 70 0.48 -7.19 -10.39
C ALA A 70 -0.49 -6.96 -11.56
N GLU A 71 -0.05 -6.29 -12.63
CA GLU A 71 -0.84 -6.12 -13.87
C GLU A 71 -1.11 -7.47 -14.54
N GLY A 72 -0.13 -8.36 -14.55
CA GLY A 72 -0.30 -9.73 -15.05
C GLY A 72 -1.36 -10.52 -14.28
N ILE A 73 -1.33 -10.47 -12.95
CA ILE A 73 -2.33 -11.10 -12.07
C ILE A 73 -3.73 -10.53 -12.36
N TRP A 74 -3.84 -9.21 -12.48
CA TRP A 74 -5.10 -8.54 -12.81
C TRP A 74 -5.73 -9.07 -14.11
N ASN A 75 -4.90 -9.24 -15.14
CA ASN A 75 -5.36 -9.69 -16.46
C ASN A 75 -5.74 -11.17 -16.49
N ILE A 76 -5.12 -12.01 -15.66
CA ILE A 76 -5.48 -13.44 -15.57
C ILE A 76 -6.86 -13.58 -14.94
N GLY A 77 -7.14 -12.80 -13.89
CA GLY A 77 -8.35 -12.94 -13.07
C GLY A 77 -8.39 -14.28 -12.35
N GLY A 78 -9.52 -14.59 -11.74
CA GLY A 78 -9.75 -15.87 -11.09
C GLY A 78 -10.38 -15.72 -9.72
N SER A 79 -10.88 -16.85 -9.17
CA SER A 79 -11.40 -16.88 -7.81
C SER A 79 -10.26 -17.19 -6.85
N ILE A 80 -10.08 -16.31 -5.86
CA ILE A 80 -9.09 -16.43 -4.78
C ILE A 80 -9.80 -16.35 -3.44
N SER A 81 -9.16 -16.81 -2.36
CA SER A 81 -9.71 -16.69 -1.01
C SER A 81 -9.80 -15.21 -0.60
N ARG A 82 -10.61 -14.89 0.40
CA ARG A 82 -10.75 -13.54 0.93
C ARG A 82 -9.44 -13.02 1.52
N GLU A 83 -8.69 -13.88 2.17
CA GLU A 83 -7.38 -13.59 2.73
C GLU A 83 -6.38 -13.22 1.63
N THR A 84 -6.34 -14.02 0.56
CA THR A 84 -5.47 -13.77 -0.59
C THR A 84 -5.89 -12.51 -1.35
N GLU A 85 -7.20 -12.23 -1.47
CA GLU A 85 -7.70 -10.99 -2.05
C GLU A 85 -7.32 -9.77 -1.21
N ALA A 86 -7.45 -9.86 0.12
CA ALA A 86 -7.02 -8.78 1.02
C ALA A 86 -5.52 -8.52 0.93
N LEU A 87 -4.71 -9.58 0.85
CA LEU A 87 -3.27 -9.46 0.60
C LEU A 87 -3.00 -8.78 -0.75
N TYR A 88 -3.69 -9.17 -1.81
CA TYR A 88 -3.50 -8.56 -3.12
C TYR A 88 -3.86 -7.07 -3.10
N ILE A 89 -4.98 -6.68 -2.47
CA ILE A 89 -5.36 -5.27 -2.31
C ILE A 89 -4.29 -4.50 -1.51
N TYR A 90 -3.76 -5.09 -0.44
CA TYR A 90 -2.67 -4.49 0.34
C TYR A 90 -1.43 -4.24 -0.55
N LEU A 91 -1.02 -5.21 -1.37
CA LEU A 91 0.12 -5.09 -2.27
C LEU A 91 -0.11 -4.04 -3.37
N LEU A 92 -1.33 -3.97 -3.92
CA LEU A 92 -1.70 -2.91 -4.88
C LEU A 92 -1.60 -1.52 -4.24
N ASN A 93 -2.07 -1.36 -3.00
CA ASN A 93 -1.93 -0.11 -2.25
C ASN A 93 -0.45 0.22 -2.00
N SER A 94 0.35 -0.77 -1.61
CA SER A 94 1.80 -0.62 -1.40
C SER A 94 2.54 -0.13 -2.64
N LEU A 95 2.11 -0.57 -3.82
CA LEU A 95 2.65 -0.17 -5.12
C LEU A 95 2.01 1.11 -5.68
N CYS A 96 1.17 1.80 -4.92
CA CYS A 96 0.41 2.97 -5.36
C CYS A 96 -0.50 2.70 -6.57
N MET A 97 -0.92 1.45 -6.77
CA MET A 97 -1.86 1.02 -7.81
C MET A 97 -3.32 1.20 -7.34
N PHE A 98 -3.63 2.36 -6.78
CA PHE A 98 -4.91 2.62 -6.09
C PHE A 98 -6.14 2.46 -6.96
N ASN A 99 -6.04 2.71 -8.26
CA ASN A 99 -7.19 2.51 -9.16
C ASN A 99 -7.61 1.04 -9.27
N TYR A 100 -6.64 0.11 -9.30
CA TYR A 100 -6.90 -1.33 -9.26
C TYR A 100 -7.47 -1.74 -7.91
N SER A 101 -6.86 -1.26 -6.84
CA SER A 101 -7.32 -1.49 -5.47
C SER A 101 -8.76 -1.00 -5.26
N LYS A 102 -9.10 0.20 -5.76
CA LYS A 102 -10.45 0.78 -5.69
C LYS A 102 -11.49 -0.14 -6.31
N VAL A 103 -11.24 -0.68 -7.49
CA VAL A 103 -12.18 -1.59 -8.17
C VAL A 103 -12.50 -2.83 -7.33
N LEU A 104 -11.50 -3.37 -6.61
CA LEU A 104 -11.69 -4.50 -5.70
C LEU A 104 -12.40 -4.09 -4.40
N LEU A 105 -12.19 -2.86 -3.93
CA LEU A 105 -12.73 -2.37 -2.66
C LEU A 105 -14.16 -1.82 -2.77
N GLU A 106 -14.54 -1.19 -3.88
CA GLU A 106 -15.88 -0.60 -4.04
C GLU A 106 -17.05 -1.54 -3.73
N PRO A 107 -17.07 -2.81 -4.18
CA PRO A 107 -18.13 -3.74 -3.82
C PRO A 107 -18.19 -3.99 -2.30
N LYS A 108 -17.04 -3.97 -1.63
CA LYS A 108 -16.92 -4.28 -0.19
C LYS A 108 -17.43 -3.15 0.71
N LEU A 109 -17.42 -1.89 0.25
CA LEU A 109 -18.06 -0.78 0.95
C LEU A 109 -19.58 -0.97 1.12
N LYS A 110 -20.20 -1.71 0.19
CA LYS A 110 -21.66 -1.95 0.16
C LYS A 110 -22.06 -3.27 0.84
N MET A 111 -21.09 -4.07 1.30
CA MET A 111 -21.37 -5.32 2.00
C MET A 111 -21.89 -5.07 3.41
N GLU A 112 -22.69 -6.02 3.92
CA GLU A 112 -23.04 -6.04 5.34
C GLU A 112 -21.80 -6.20 6.22
N PHE A 113 -21.85 -5.64 7.41
CA PHE A 113 -20.72 -5.65 8.35
C PHE A 113 -20.20 -7.06 8.66
N SER A 114 -21.11 -8.03 8.82
CA SER A 114 -20.76 -9.44 9.02
C SER A 114 -19.92 -10.04 7.90
N GLU A 115 -20.12 -9.60 6.65
CA GLU A 115 -19.32 -10.01 5.51
C GLU A 115 -18.00 -9.24 5.44
N GLN A 116 -18.00 -7.94 5.77
CA GLN A 116 -16.79 -7.13 5.83
C GLN A 116 -15.79 -7.67 6.86
N GLN A 117 -16.26 -8.16 8.01
CA GLN A 117 -15.41 -8.75 9.06
C GLN A 117 -14.64 -10.01 8.61
N LYS A 118 -15.05 -10.65 7.54
CA LYS A 118 -14.35 -11.81 6.97
C LYS A 118 -13.11 -11.45 6.15
N TYR A 119 -12.89 -10.17 5.89
CA TYR A 119 -11.68 -9.69 5.20
C TYR A 119 -10.67 -9.14 6.21
N PRO A 120 -9.45 -9.68 6.25
CA PRO A 120 -8.40 -9.15 7.12
C PRO A 120 -8.12 -7.67 6.83
N ASN A 121 -8.02 -6.87 7.89
CA ASN A 121 -7.60 -5.46 7.82
C ASN A 121 -8.38 -4.57 6.82
N LEU A 122 -9.59 -4.95 6.44
CA LEU A 122 -10.38 -4.22 5.43
C LEU A 122 -10.50 -2.71 5.71
N PRO A 123 -10.71 -2.23 6.95
CA PRO A 123 -10.73 -0.79 7.24
C PRO A 123 -9.44 -0.06 6.83
N SER A 124 -8.27 -0.63 7.15
CA SER A 124 -6.98 -0.06 6.76
C SER A 124 -6.80 -0.03 5.26
N LEU A 125 -7.22 -1.09 4.55
CA LEU A 125 -7.17 -1.15 3.09
C LEU A 125 -8.00 -0.04 2.44
N PHE A 126 -9.21 0.23 2.97
CA PHE A 126 -10.04 1.36 2.53
C PHE A 126 -9.34 2.70 2.77
N ILE A 127 -8.89 2.95 4.01
CA ILE A 127 -8.26 4.22 4.38
C ILE A 127 -7.06 4.48 3.47
N THR A 128 -6.16 3.51 3.32
CA THR A 128 -4.96 3.65 2.48
C THR A 128 -5.31 3.93 1.03
N CYS A 129 -6.21 3.16 0.43
CA CYS A 129 -6.62 3.32 -0.96
C CYS A 129 -7.24 4.70 -1.21
N TYR A 130 -8.24 5.08 -0.42
CA TYR A 130 -9.00 6.30 -0.68
C TYR A 130 -8.25 7.58 -0.25
N THR A 131 -7.32 7.49 0.71
CA THR A 131 -6.35 8.57 0.97
C THR A 131 -5.42 8.74 -0.24
N GLY A 132 -4.86 7.65 -0.76
CA GLY A 132 -3.98 7.69 -1.93
C GLY A 132 -4.66 8.25 -3.18
N ILE A 133 -5.96 8.00 -3.38
CA ILE A 133 -6.74 8.61 -4.47
C ILE A 133 -7.09 10.06 -4.20
N GLY A 134 -7.19 10.47 -2.93
CA GLY A 134 -7.70 11.79 -2.51
C GLY A 134 -9.23 11.87 -2.49
N ASP A 135 -9.94 10.74 -2.37
CA ASP A 135 -11.41 10.69 -2.41
C ASP A 135 -12.01 10.96 -1.02
N LEU A 136 -12.19 12.24 -0.69
CA LEU A 136 -12.76 12.69 0.59
C LEU A 136 -14.18 12.19 0.83
N ASN A 137 -14.98 12.00 -0.23
CA ASN A 137 -16.34 11.49 -0.08
C ASN A 137 -16.29 10.02 0.39
N ALA A 138 -15.44 9.22 -0.22
CA ALA A 138 -15.24 7.84 0.22
C ALA A 138 -14.68 7.78 1.66
N LEU A 139 -13.71 8.64 2.02
CA LEU A 139 -13.21 8.71 3.40
C LEU A 139 -14.31 9.07 4.41
N SER A 140 -15.24 9.95 4.04
CA SER A 140 -16.41 10.26 4.86
C SER A 140 -17.35 9.06 5.06
N GLU A 141 -17.58 8.25 4.01
CA GLU A 141 -18.37 7.02 4.13
C GLU A 141 -17.64 5.95 4.95
N ILE A 142 -16.33 5.81 4.78
CA ILE A 142 -15.50 4.90 5.56
C ILE A 142 -15.60 5.25 7.05
N ALA A 143 -15.60 6.53 7.41
CA ALA A 143 -15.75 6.97 8.80
C ALA A 143 -17.09 6.56 9.46
N LYS A 144 -18.05 6.06 8.70
CA LYS A 144 -19.33 5.54 9.20
C LYS A 144 -19.33 4.02 9.41
N LEU A 145 -18.31 3.31 8.92
CA LEU A 145 -18.26 1.86 8.98
C LEU A 145 -18.10 1.35 10.42
N ASN A 146 -18.75 0.24 10.73
CA ASN A 146 -18.71 -0.35 12.08
C ASN A 146 -17.35 -0.96 12.44
N GLY A 147 -16.54 -1.34 11.45
CA GLY A 147 -15.22 -1.95 11.67
C GLY A 147 -14.09 -0.96 11.98
N ILE A 148 -14.39 0.34 12.02
CA ILE A 148 -13.42 1.40 12.30
C ILE A 148 -13.54 1.83 13.77
N SER A 149 -12.40 2.00 14.46
CA SER A 149 -12.39 2.46 15.84
C SER A 149 -12.95 3.88 15.96
N ASP A 150 -13.53 4.23 17.12
CA ASP A 150 -14.09 5.57 17.33
C ASP A 150 -13.02 6.67 17.18
N ARG A 151 -11.77 6.40 17.58
CA ARG A 151 -10.64 7.30 17.37
C ARG A 151 -10.40 7.56 15.89
N GLN A 152 -10.30 6.52 15.08
CA GLN A 152 -10.12 6.64 13.62
C GLN A 152 -11.30 7.37 12.97
N LYS A 153 -12.53 7.08 13.40
CA LYS A 153 -13.73 7.80 12.93
C LYS A 153 -13.64 9.30 13.20
N GLN A 154 -13.22 9.69 14.41
CA GLN A 154 -13.08 11.09 14.79
C GLN A 154 -12.02 11.79 13.95
N ILE A 155 -10.87 11.15 13.72
CA ILE A 155 -9.79 11.71 12.90
C ILE A 155 -10.25 11.88 11.46
N LEU A 156 -10.84 10.85 10.83
CA LEU A 156 -11.33 10.93 9.46
C LEU A 156 -12.42 12.00 9.29
N LYS A 157 -13.39 12.07 10.21
CA LYS A 157 -14.43 13.10 10.17
C LYS A 157 -13.84 14.50 10.35
N GLY A 158 -12.91 14.66 11.29
CA GLY A 158 -12.23 15.92 11.53
C GLY A 158 -11.44 16.37 10.29
N PHE A 159 -10.65 15.48 9.72
CA PHE A 159 -9.90 15.73 8.49
C PHE A 159 -10.81 16.15 7.32
N VAL A 160 -11.87 15.37 7.05
CA VAL A 160 -12.83 15.68 5.98
C VAL A 160 -13.56 16.99 6.25
N SER A 161 -13.89 17.31 7.52
CA SER A 161 -14.58 18.56 7.86
C SER A 161 -13.73 19.80 7.68
N GLN A 162 -12.42 19.71 7.77
CA GLN A 162 -11.50 20.81 7.50
C GLN A 162 -11.44 21.15 6.01
N MET A 163 -11.80 20.20 5.16
CA MET A 163 -11.89 20.37 3.71
C MET A 163 -13.33 20.67 3.27
N THR A 164 -13.98 21.62 3.98
CA THR A 164 -15.39 21.97 3.70
C THR A 164 -15.55 22.83 2.46
N ASP A 165 -14.50 23.50 2.03
CA ASP A 165 -14.46 24.32 0.82
C ASP A 165 -14.24 23.43 -0.42
N ASP A 166 -15.03 23.65 -1.47
CA ASP A 166 -14.89 22.91 -2.74
C ASP A 166 -13.49 23.10 -3.35
N GLY A 167 -12.88 24.28 -3.17
CA GLY A 167 -11.50 24.54 -3.55
C GLY A 167 -10.51 23.64 -2.82
N ALA A 168 -10.65 23.42 -1.51
CA ALA A 168 -9.79 22.55 -0.72
C ALA A 168 -9.91 21.08 -1.15
N LYS A 169 -11.12 20.63 -1.52
CA LYS A 169 -11.35 19.26 -2.02
C LYS A 169 -10.69 19.02 -3.36
N GLU A 170 -10.92 19.89 -4.33
CA GLU A 170 -10.30 19.81 -5.66
C GLU A 170 -8.79 19.82 -5.55
N HIS A 171 -8.30 20.51 -4.59
CA HIS A 171 -6.92 20.71 -4.27
C HIS A 171 -6.27 19.45 -3.72
N PHE A 172 -6.85 18.84 -2.68
CA PHE A 172 -6.38 17.59 -2.13
C PHE A 172 -6.35 16.51 -3.22
N LEU A 173 -7.39 16.43 -4.06
CA LEU A 173 -7.44 15.51 -5.19
C LEU A 173 -6.30 15.76 -6.19
N TRP A 174 -6.06 17.03 -6.55
CA TRP A 174 -4.96 17.38 -7.45
C TRP A 174 -3.60 17.02 -6.85
N GLN A 175 -3.39 17.37 -5.58
CA GLN A 175 -2.15 17.08 -4.86
C GLN A 175 -1.86 15.57 -4.80
N GLN A 176 -2.87 14.75 -4.43
CA GLN A 176 -2.72 13.31 -4.38
C GLN A 176 -2.39 12.74 -5.77
N LYS A 177 -3.05 13.23 -6.81
CA LYS A 177 -2.74 12.84 -8.18
C LYS A 177 -1.29 13.15 -8.56
N LYS A 178 -0.79 14.33 -8.24
CA LYS A 178 0.59 14.74 -8.54
C LYS A 178 1.62 13.96 -7.72
N ILE A 179 1.35 13.74 -6.45
CA ILE A 179 2.18 12.89 -5.60
C ILE A 179 2.26 11.48 -6.19
N ASN A 180 1.13 10.88 -6.57
CA ASN A 180 1.10 9.56 -7.17
C ASN A 180 1.92 9.47 -8.48
N GLU A 181 1.88 10.51 -9.33
CA GLU A 181 2.74 10.59 -10.51
C GLU A 181 4.24 10.57 -10.14
N VAL A 182 4.61 11.18 -9.02
CA VAL A 182 6.01 11.24 -8.55
C VAL A 182 6.48 9.92 -7.93
N ILE A 183 5.63 9.26 -7.13
CA ILE A 183 6.00 8.07 -6.36
C ILE A 183 5.75 6.76 -7.13
N TYR A 184 4.91 6.76 -8.15
CA TYR A 184 4.62 5.57 -8.95
C TYR A 184 5.89 4.94 -9.52
N LYS A 185 6.00 3.63 -9.47
CA LYS A 185 7.19 2.83 -9.82
C LYS A 185 8.43 3.05 -8.93
N LYS A 186 8.30 3.81 -7.86
CA LYS A 186 9.40 4.10 -6.93
C LYS A 186 9.05 3.72 -5.49
N CYS A 187 7.78 3.40 -5.23
CA CYS A 187 7.26 3.05 -3.93
C CYS A 187 7.03 1.54 -3.83
N SER A 188 7.55 0.92 -2.78
CA SER A 188 7.30 -0.49 -2.44
C SER A 188 6.39 -0.66 -1.23
N ALA A 189 6.16 0.42 -0.45
CA ALA A 189 5.13 0.43 0.56
C ALA A 189 4.54 1.84 0.70
N TYR A 190 3.24 1.90 0.92
CA TYR A 190 2.49 3.12 1.15
C TYR A 190 1.60 2.90 2.37
N GLU A 191 1.84 3.63 3.42
CA GLU A 191 1.13 3.50 4.68
C GLU A 191 0.44 4.79 5.06
N VAL A 192 -0.74 4.67 5.64
CA VAL A 192 -1.51 5.79 6.16
C VAL A 192 -1.67 5.64 7.66
N LEU A 193 -1.14 6.59 8.40
CA LEU A 193 -1.28 6.70 9.84
C LEU A 193 -2.30 7.82 10.15
N LEU A 194 -3.28 7.48 10.96
CA LEU A 194 -4.24 8.44 11.48
C LEU A 194 -3.81 8.86 12.88
N SER A 195 -3.43 10.11 13.04
CA SER A 195 -3.02 10.68 14.31
C SER A 195 -3.86 11.90 14.71
N ALA A 196 -3.72 12.36 15.92
CA ALA A 196 -4.27 13.62 16.36
C ALA A 196 -3.24 14.28 17.30
N ASP A 197 -2.66 15.36 16.84
CA ASP A 197 -1.79 16.19 17.66
C ASP A 197 -2.58 17.35 18.27
N ASN A 198 -2.48 17.51 19.61
CA ASN A 198 -3.20 18.56 20.36
C ASN A 198 -4.70 18.67 20.05
N GLY A 199 -5.32 17.56 19.63
CA GLY A 199 -6.74 17.48 19.25
C GLY A 199 -7.03 17.83 17.80
N TYR A 200 -6.02 18.15 16.99
CA TYR A 200 -6.14 18.35 15.55
C TYR A 200 -5.99 17.01 14.84
N PRO A 201 -6.94 16.62 13.97
CA PRO A 201 -6.84 15.39 13.19
C PRO A 201 -5.77 15.52 12.11
N GLU A 202 -4.91 14.54 12.04
CA GLU A 202 -3.82 14.48 11.06
C GLU A 202 -3.83 13.17 10.29
N ILE A 203 -3.49 13.25 9.01
CA ILE A 203 -3.17 12.09 8.18
C ILE A 203 -1.69 12.17 7.81
N GLU A 204 -0.94 11.21 8.30
CA GLU A 204 0.44 11.01 7.91
C GLU A 204 0.52 9.88 6.88
N VAL A 205 1.29 10.10 5.83
CA VAL A 205 1.55 9.10 4.80
C VAL A 205 3.02 8.78 4.77
N GLY A 206 3.35 7.54 5.04
CA GLY A 206 4.67 6.96 4.83
C GLY A 206 4.78 6.39 3.42
N VAL A 207 5.72 6.88 2.62
CA VAL A 207 6.08 6.33 1.31
C VAL A 207 7.47 5.72 1.43
N PHE A 208 7.57 4.42 1.22
CA PHE A 208 8.82 3.69 1.35
C PHE A 208 9.42 3.44 -0.03
N ALA A 209 10.54 4.11 -0.30
CA ALA A 209 11.26 3.99 -1.56
C ALA A 209 11.77 2.57 -1.76
N GLY A 210 11.46 1.96 -2.92
CA GLY A 210 11.84 0.60 -3.26
C GLY A 210 13.06 0.53 -4.15
N GLY A 211 13.92 -0.45 -3.85
CA GLY A 211 15.10 -0.78 -4.65
C GLY A 211 16.32 0.10 -4.46
N ASP A 212 17.49 -0.46 -4.78
CA ASP A 212 18.79 0.22 -4.63
C ASP A 212 18.97 1.42 -5.59
N SER A 213 18.10 1.58 -6.58
CA SER A 213 18.17 2.64 -7.59
C SER A 213 17.35 3.88 -7.25
N VAL A 214 16.56 3.85 -6.18
CA VAL A 214 15.70 4.98 -5.79
C VAL A 214 16.36 5.77 -4.69
N ASP A 215 16.84 6.97 -5.03
CA ASP A 215 17.31 7.94 -4.03
C ASP A 215 16.13 8.54 -3.27
N ARG A 216 15.95 8.13 -1.99
CA ARG A 216 14.89 8.60 -1.11
C ARG A 216 14.89 10.13 -0.95
N TYR A 217 16.06 10.73 -0.87
CA TYR A 217 16.18 12.19 -0.71
C TYR A 217 15.75 12.94 -1.99
N GLN A 218 16.06 12.37 -3.16
CA GLN A 218 15.57 12.92 -4.41
C GLN A 218 14.05 12.74 -4.54
N LEU A 219 13.53 11.59 -4.08
CA LEU A 219 12.09 11.34 -4.10
C LEU A 219 11.36 12.29 -3.15
N GLN A 220 11.89 12.52 -1.93
CA GLN A 220 11.34 13.51 -0.99
C GLN A 220 11.34 14.91 -1.61
N ARG A 221 12.47 15.36 -2.19
CA ARG A 221 12.54 16.67 -2.86
C ARG A 221 11.50 16.82 -3.97
N ASN A 222 11.23 15.75 -4.71
CA ASN A 222 10.20 15.79 -5.75
C ASN A 222 8.78 15.88 -5.17
N VAL A 223 8.52 15.24 -4.04
CA VAL A 223 7.27 15.37 -3.29
C VAL A 223 7.14 16.79 -2.73
N ASP A 224 8.18 17.31 -2.07
CA ASP A 224 8.20 18.66 -1.53
C ASP A 224 7.95 19.72 -2.61
N LYS A 225 8.46 19.47 -3.83
CA LYS A 225 8.18 20.34 -4.96
C LYS A 225 6.70 20.37 -5.32
N VAL A 226 5.97 19.25 -5.25
CA VAL A 226 4.51 19.24 -5.48
C VAL A 226 3.80 20.14 -4.46
N TYR A 227 4.22 20.10 -3.19
CA TYR A 227 3.67 20.99 -2.15
C TYR A 227 3.99 22.47 -2.43
N ASN A 228 5.22 22.76 -2.85
CA ASN A 228 5.66 24.14 -3.13
C ASN A 228 5.01 24.70 -4.41
N ASP A 229 4.93 23.90 -5.48
CA ASP A 229 4.25 24.30 -6.74
C ASP A 229 2.79 24.67 -6.45
N TYR A 230 2.19 23.98 -5.50
CA TYR A 230 0.86 24.29 -5.04
C TYR A 230 0.78 25.61 -4.29
N TYR A 231 1.65 25.84 -3.32
CA TYR A 231 1.70 27.09 -2.56
C TYR A 231 1.82 28.31 -3.49
N GLU A 232 2.61 28.20 -4.56
CA GLU A 232 2.76 29.26 -5.57
C GLU A 232 1.46 29.50 -6.36
N ILE A 233 0.66 28.46 -6.63
CA ILE A 233 -0.57 28.57 -7.42
C ILE A 233 -1.71 29.18 -6.62
N VAL A 234 -1.83 28.87 -5.32
CA VAL A 234 -3.03 29.18 -4.52
C VAL A 234 -2.77 30.13 -3.37
N GLY A 235 -1.50 30.37 -3.00
CA GLY A 235 -1.13 31.34 -1.95
C GLY A 235 -1.45 30.90 -0.53
N HIS A 236 -1.90 29.67 -0.31
CA HIS A 236 -2.15 29.10 1.01
C HIS A 236 -1.49 27.75 1.14
N VAL A 237 -0.91 27.43 2.31
CA VAL A 237 -0.55 26.06 2.70
C VAL A 237 -1.86 25.39 3.10
N PRO A 238 -2.43 24.49 2.32
CA PRO A 238 -3.82 24.09 2.54
C PRO A 238 -4.02 23.00 3.56
N LEU A 239 -2.97 22.30 3.94
CA LEU A 239 -3.10 21.07 4.70
C LEU A 239 -1.97 20.95 5.72
N ASP A 240 -2.03 21.78 6.78
CA ASP A 240 -1.18 21.57 7.95
C ASP A 240 -1.39 20.16 8.58
N ASN A 241 -2.46 19.48 8.17
CA ASN A 241 -2.91 18.18 8.73
C ASN A 241 -2.72 17.00 7.77
N PHE A 242 -1.99 17.19 6.69
CA PHE A 242 -1.60 16.12 5.78
C PHE A 242 -0.10 16.19 5.53
N MET A 243 0.62 15.18 6.01
CA MET A 243 2.06 15.08 5.85
C MET A 243 2.42 13.80 5.09
N LEU A 244 3.29 13.91 4.10
CA LEU A 244 3.86 12.77 3.41
C LEU A 244 5.37 12.78 3.58
N THR A 245 5.89 11.67 4.09
CA THR A 245 7.32 11.46 4.33
C THR A 245 7.82 10.27 3.54
N VAL A 246 8.97 10.42 2.89
CA VAL A 246 9.63 9.33 2.16
C VAL A 246 10.69 8.69 3.03
N TYR A 247 10.56 7.38 3.21
CA TYR A 247 11.47 6.52 3.96
C TYR A 247 12.25 5.58 3.05
N ASP A 248 13.31 4.97 3.55
CA ASP A 248 13.90 3.79 2.93
C ASP A 248 13.00 2.57 3.22
N ILE A 249 12.84 1.68 2.24
CA ILE A 249 12.05 0.46 2.44
C ILE A 249 12.54 -0.39 3.62
N LYS A 250 13.82 -0.31 3.94
CA LYS A 250 14.43 -0.98 5.09
C LYS A 250 13.86 -0.48 6.43
N GLU A 251 13.37 0.75 6.49
CA GLU A 251 12.76 1.35 7.69
C GLU A 251 11.33 0.85 7.94
N HIS A 252 10.64 0.39 6.88
CA HIS A 252 9.25 -0.08 6.96
C HIS A 252 9.09 -1.33 7.82
N TRP A 253 10.01 -2.27 7.72
CA TRP A 253 9.84 -3.62 8.27
C TRP A 253 10.50 -3.81 9.65
N GLY A 254 10.60 -2.75 10.44
CA GLY A 254 11.15 -2.83 11.79
C GLY A 254 12.64 -3.08 11.81
N TYR A 255 13.35 -2.49 10.86
CA TYR A 255 14.79 -2.39 10.89
C TYR A 255 15.17 -1.45 12.04
N ASP A 256 15.14 -1.95 13.27
CA ASP A 256 15.84 -1.29 14.33
C ASP A 256 17.34 -1.49 14.04
N GLY A 257 18.10 -0.41 13.98
CA GLY A 257 19.51 -0.40 13.60
C GLY A 257 20.44 -1.16 14.55
N THR A 258 19.95 -2.16 15.24
CA THR A 258 20.68 -3.12 16.05
C THR A 258 20.90 -4.39 15.25
N MET A 259 21.58 -4.29 14.10
CA MET A 259 22.43 -5.39 13.70
C MET A 259 23.72 -5.26 14.51
N ASP A 260 23.79 -6.05 15.55
CA ASP A 260 25.07 -6.36 16.17
C ASP A 260 26.03 -6.87 15.11
N ASP A 261 27.23 -6.27 15.10
CA ASP A 261 28.39 -6.62 14.27
C ASP A 261 28.82 -8.11 14.37
#